data_59a1bd491dfd1764b6c9b1799bb9e8b0
#
_entry.id   59a1bd491dfd1764b6c9b1799bb9e8b0
#
_cell.length_a   1.000
_cell.length_b   1.000
_cell.length_c   1.000
_cell.angle_alpha   90.00
_cell.angle_beta   90.00
_cell.angle_gamma   90.00
#
_symmetry.space_group_name_H-M   'P 1'
#
loop_
_entity.id
_entity.type
_entity.pdbx_description
1 polymer ?
#
loop_
_entity_poly.entity_id
_entity_poly.type
_entity_poly.pdbx_seq_one_letter_code
_entity_poly.pdbx_strand_id
1 'polypeptide(L)'
;MLSMGGKEILIKAVTQVIPTYTMSCFQLPKGLCEDLERMEKNFWWGQRDQEAKMAWVSWRKICKAKSDGGMGFRNLQAFNLAMLVKQAWRILTNPNLLLARIYKAKYFPYSDILGEKLGCNPSYAWRSIYNSLEVIKRGIRWRVGNGKMIHIWEDKWLPSPITHKIYFPQQDIGDFPMVSSLIDEETRNWKVDKVKRHFLPFEAETILNIPLSYNLPEDCIIWMGNKRDVFSVKSAYCVALPLVEKSEVGEC
;
A
#
# COMPACT_ATOMS: atom_id res chain seq x y z
N MET A 1 20.43 -36.08 1.23
CA MET A 1 19.38 -35.26 1.89
C MET A 1 19.86 -33.82 1.95
N LEU A 2 19.00 -32.85 1.60
CA LEU A 2 19.37 -31.44 1.71
C LEU A 2 19.40 -31.02 3.18
N SER A 3 20.39 -30.20 3.56
CA SER A 3 20.42 -29.53 4.88
C SER A 3 19.27 -28.54 5.02
N MET A 4 18.94 -28.13 6.25
CA MET A 4 17.91 -27.10 6.50
C MET A 4 18.23 -25.79 5.79
N GLY A 5 19.52 -25.38 5.79
CA GLY A 5 19.96 -24.21 5.02
C GLY A 5 19.76 -24.36 3.52
N GLY A 6 20.03 -25.55 2.96
CA GLY A 6 19.76 -25.84 1.55
C GLY A 6 18.28 -25.75 1.20
N LYS A 7 17.39 -26.23 2.08
CA LYS A 7 15.94 -26.09 1.91
C LYS A 7 15.48 -24.64 1.96
N GLU A 8 16.02 -23.83 2.90
CA GLU A 8 15.73 -22.39 2.98
C GLU A 8 16.07 -21.69 1.67
N ILE A 9 17.25 -21.94 1.13
CA ILE A 9 17.70 -21.34 -0.13
C ILE A 9 16.78 -21.75 -1.28
N LEU A 10 16.43 -23.03 -1.41
CA LEU A 10 15.56 -23.49 -2.49
C LEU A 10 14.16 -22.89 -2.42
N ILE A 11 13.53 -22.84 -1.24
CA ILE A 11 12.22 -22.20 -1.09
C ILE A 11 12.31 -20.74 -1.53
N LYS A 12 13.28 -19.99 -1.00
CA LYS A 12 13.39 -18.53 -1.26
C LYS A 12 13.81 -18.19 -2.68
N ALA A 13 14.75 -18.93 -3.24
CA ALA A 13 15.34 -18.61 -4.54
C ALA A 13 14.61 -19.24 -5.72
N VAL A 14 13.87 -20.32 -5.51
CA VAL A 14 13.18 -21.04 -6.57
C VAL A 14 11.68 -20.95 -6.39
N THR A 15 11.12 -21.60 -5.36
CA THR A 15 9.67 -21.77 -5.23
C THR A 15 8.92 -20.43 -5.13
N GLN A 16 9.44 -19.49 -4.35
CA GLN A 16 8.85 -18.16 -4.17
C GLN A 16 9.16 -17.19 -5.33
N VAL A 17 10.07 -17.55 -6.23
CA VAL A 17 10.42 -16.70 -7.39
C VAL A 17 9.65 -17.11 -8.63
N ILE A 18 9.40 -18.39 -8.86
CA ILE A 18 8.70 -18.91 -10.04
C ILE A 18 7.38 -18.17 -10.32
N PRO A 19 6.45 -17.97 -9.38
CA PRO A 19 5.17 -17.32 -9.65
C PRO A 19 5.26 -15.80 -9.77
N THR A 20 6.43 -15.17 -9.55
CA THR A 20 6.57 -13.71 -9.45
C THR A 20 6.11 -12.97 -10.70
N TYR A 21 6.37 -13.52 -11.89
CA TYR A 21 5.93 -12.88 -13.14
C TYR A 21 4.40 -12.85 -13.22
N THR A 22 3.74 -13.97 -13.00
CA THR A 22 2.27 -14.07 -12.99
C THR A 22 1.67 -13.20 -11.90
N MET A 23 2.25 -13.20 -10.71
CA MET A 23 1.86 -12.35 -9.56
C MET A 23 1.98 -10.86 -9.85
N SER A 24 2.88 -10.44 -10.75
CA SER A 24 3.02 -9.04 -11.14
C SER A 24 1.92 -8.55 -12.09
N CYS A 25 1.19 -9.46 -12.72
CA CYS A 25 0.14 -9.17 -13.69
C CYS A 25 -1.25 -9.50 -13.18
N PHE A 26 -1.37 -10.56 -12.37
CA PHE A 26 -2.64 -11.14 -11.96
C PHE A 26 -2.67 -11.48 -10.47
N GLN A 27 -3.84 -11.35 -9.88
CA GLN A 27 -4.12 -11.88 -8.56
C GLN A 27 -4.32 -13.39 -8.65
N LEU A 28 -3.47 -14.15 -7.98
CA LEU A 28 -3.61 -15.60 -7.92
C LEU A 28 -4.82 -15.98 -7.06
N PRO A 29 -5.55 -17.05 -7.43
CA PRO A 29 -6.60 -17.59 -6.58
C PRO A 29 -6.07 -17.99 -5.20
N LYS A 30 -6.85 -17.76 -4.14
CA LYS A 30 -6.49 -18.08 -2.75
C LYS A 30 -6.09 -19.57 -2.62
N GLY A 31 -6.89 -20.49 -3.17
CA GLY A 31 -6.60 -21.91 -3.13
C GLY A 31 -5.25 -22.29 -3.77
N LEU A 32 -4.87 -21.64 -4.87
CA LEU A 32 -3.56 -21.87 -5.49
C LEU A 32 -2.40 -21.42 -4.59
N CYS A 33 -2.56 -20.27 -3.94
CA CYS A 33 -1.55 -19.80 -2.97
C CYS A 33 -1.42 -20.78 -1.80
N GLU A 34 -2.53 -21.28 -1.27
CA GLU A 34 -2.59 -22.26 -0.19
C GLU A 34 -1.96 -23.61 -0.59
N ASP A 35 -2.19 -24.04 -1.81
CA ASP A 35 -1.56 -25.27 -2.35
C ASP A 35 -0.04 -25.13 -2.46
N LEU A 36 0.44 -23.99 -2.99
CA LEU A 36 1.88 -23.71 -3.07
C LEU A 36 2.50 -23.63 -1.68
N GLU A 37 1.89 -22.95 -0.75
CA GLU A 37 2.36 -22.85 0.64
C GLU A 37 2.35 -24.22 1.34
N ARG A 38 1.40 -25.08 1.04
CA ARG A 38 1.36 -26.48 1.52
C ARG A 38 2.53 -27.28 0.99
N MET A 39 2.86 -27.14 -0.30
CA MET A 39 4.03 -27.78 -0.91
C MET A 39 5.34 -27.29 -0.27
N GLU A 40 5.48 -25.96 -0.05
CA GLU A 40 6.64 -25.39 0.63
C GLU A 40 6.78 -25.93 2.06
N LYS A 41 5.69 -26.00 2.80
CA LYS A 41 5.63 -26.55 4.16
C LYS A 41 6.03 -28.02 4.19
N ASN A 42 5.48 -28.83 3.28
CA ASN A 42 5.81 -30.25 3.19
C ASN A 42 7.29 -30.46 2.86
N PHE A 43 7.84 -29.69 1.93
CA PHE A 43 9.26 -29.73 1.59
C PHE A 43 10.14 -29.28 2.78
N TRP A 44 9.76 -28.22 3.48
CA TRP A 44 10.50 -27.73 4.64
C TRP A 44 10.62 -28.80 5.73
N TRP A 45 9.50 -29.39 6.11
CA TRP A 45 9.46 -30.42 7.15
C TRP A 45 9.93 -31.79 6.66
N GLY A 46 10.15 -31.96 5.36
CA GLY A 46 10.58 -33.21 4.74
C GLY A 46 9.51 -34.30 4.84
N GLN A 47 8.25 -33.92 4.73
CA GLN A 47 7.13 -34.86 4.67
C GLN A 47 7.24 -35.68 3.39
N ARG A 48 6.94 -36.98 3.48
CA ARG A 48 6.81 -37.92 2.36
C ARG A 48 5.42 -38.51 2.40
N ASP A 49 4.94 -39.00 1.27
CA ASP A 49 3.56 -39.50 1.11
C ASP A 49 3.14 -40.53 2.15
N GLN A 50 4.09 -41.26 2.75
CA GLN A 50 3.83 -42.31 3.74
C GLN A 50 4.32 -41.98 5.16
N GLU A 51 4.96 -40.83 5.38
CA GLU A 51 5.52 -40.44 6.69
C GLU A 51 5.16 -38.99 7.00
N ALA A 52 4.13 -38.79 7.83
CA ALA A 52 3.81 -37.48 8.34
C ALA A 52 4.79 -37.08 9.44
N LYS A 53 5.68 -36.15 9.16
CA LYS A 53 6.57 -35.58 10.18
C LYS A 53 5.89 -34.44 10.94
N MET A 54 6.11 -34.39 12.22
CA MET A 54 5.54 -33.37 13.09
C MET A 54 6.09 -31.98 12.73
N ALA A 55 5.20 -31.03 12.47
CA ALA A 55 5.53 -29.63 12.27
C ALA A 55 5.66 -28.93 13.63
N TRP A 56 6.87 -28.70 14.10
CA TRP A 56 7.16 -28.11 15.41
C TRP A 56 6.73 -26.65 15.56
N VAL A 57 6.60 -25.94 14.42
CA VAL A 57 6.29 -24.52 14.39
C VAL A 57 5.27 -24.25 13.28
N SER A 58 4.28 -23.41 13.55
CA SER A 58 3.29 -23.04 12.52
C SER A 58 3.97 -22.32 11.33
N TRP A 59 3.47 -22.55 10.12
CA TRP A 59 3.98 -21.91 8.90
C TRP A 59 3.94 -20.39 9.01
N ARG A 60 2.87 -19.85 9.56
CA ARG A 60 2.72 -18.41 9.82
C ARG A 60 3.86 -17.84 10.68
N LYS A 61 4.34 -18.58 11.68
CA LYS A 61 5.49 -18.16 12.50
C LYS A 61 6.80 -18.20 11.70
N ILE A 62 6.94 -19.22 10.85
CA ILE A 62 8.11 -19.35 9.95
C ILE A 62 8.15 -18.20 8.93
N CYS A 63 7.00 -17.73 8.45
CA CYS A 63 6.90 -16.60 7.52
C CYS A 63 7.27 -15.24 8.14
N LYS A 64 7.32 -15.11 9.47
CA LYS A 64 7.77 -13.87 10.10
C LYS A 64 9.20 -13.52 9.73
N ALA A 65 9.55 -12.23 9.86
CA ALA A 65 10.91 -11.78 9.63
C ALA A 65 11.91 -12.48 10.58
N LYS A 66 13.17 -12.57 10.19
CA LYS A 66 14.22 -13.15 11.04
C LYS A 66 14.40 -12.38 12.35
N SER A 67 14.21 -11.06 12.34
CA SER A 67 14.17 -10.20 13.53
C SER A 67 13.11 -10.63 14.53
N ASP A 68 12.00 -11.20 14.07
CA ASP A 68 10.82 -11.56 14.85
C ASP A 68 10.76 -13.08 15.13
N GLY A 69 11.91 -13.75 14.97
CA GLY A 69 12.05 -15.18 15.25
C GLY A 69 11.51 -16.10 14.15
N GLY A 70 11.21 -15.59 12.96
CA GLY A 70 10.83 -16.36 11.78
C GLY A 70 12.02 -16.70 10.88
N MET A 71 11.74 -17.31 9.73
CA MET A 71 12.73 -17.61 8.67
C MET A 71 12.64 -16.61 7.52
N GLY A 72 11.63 -15.74 7.51
CA GLY A 72 11.38 -14.75 6.47
C GLY A 72 10.90 -15.36 5.15
N PHE A 73 10.15 -16.46 5.21
CA PHE A 73 9.39 -16.93 4.06
C PHE A 73 8.25 -15.97 3.77
N ARG A 74 7.83 -15.87 2.52
CA ARG A 74 6.78 -14.93 2.13
C ARG A 74 5.41 -15.59 2.24
N ASN A 75 4.43 -14.87 2.78
CA ASN A 75 3.03 -15.19 2.54
C ASN A 75 2.73 -14.84 1.08
N LEU A 76 2.33 -15.83 0.28
CA LEU A 76 2.20 -15.68 -1.18
C LEU A 76 1.05 -14.74 -1.56
N GLN A 77 -0.05 -14.73 -0.80
CA GLN A 77 -1.18 -13.83 -1.04
C GLN A 77 -0.78 -12.36 -0.82
N ALA A 78 -0.13 -12.07 0.31
CA ALA A 78 0.35 -10.71 0.62
C ALA A 78 1.44 -10.25 -0.37
N PHE A 79 2.31 -11.17 -0.80
CA PHE A 79 3.33 -10.86 -1.79
C PHE A 79 2.73 -10.58 -3.17
N ASN A 80 1.74 -11.37 -3.60
CA ASN A 80 1.00 -11.12 -4.83
C ASN A 80 0.32 -9.74 -4.82
N LEU A 81 -0.38 -9.38 -3.72
CA LEU A 81 -0.95 -8.04 -3.58
C LEU A 81 0.13 -6.96 -3.69
N ALA A 82 1.28 -7.13 -3.04
CA ALA A 82 2.38 -6.15 -3.11
C ALA A 82 2.95 -5.97 -4.53
N MET A 83 2.97 -7.05 -5.32
CA MET A 83 3.38 -6.99 -6.73
C MET A 83 2.36 -6.25 -7.60
N LEU A 84 1.07 -6.44 -7.35
CA LEU A 84 -0.01 -5.72 -8.03
C LEU A 84 -0.05 -4.25 -7.63
N VAL A 85 0.18 -3.95 -6.35
CA VAL A 85 0.35 -2.57 -5.84
C VAL A 85 1.44 -1.82 -6.60
N LYS A 86 2.55 -2.50 -6.96
CA LYS A 86 3.59 -1.89 -7.80
C LYS A 86 3.04 -1.40 -9.15
N GLN A 87 2.14 -2.17 -9.78
CA GLN A 87 1.54 -1.75 -11.06
C GLN A 87 0.57 -0.59 -10.86
N ALA A 88 -0.29 -0.67 -9.85
CA ALA A 88 -1.21 0.41 -9.52
C ALA A 88 -0.45 1.70 -9.13
N TRP A 89 0.64 1.61 -8.38
CA TRP A 89 1.53 2.73 -8.07
C TRP A 89 2.13 3.37 -9.33
N ARG A 90 2.59 2.55 -10.29
CA ARG A 90 3.11 3.04 -11.56
C ARG A 90 2.05 3.78 -12.39
N ILE A 91 0.81 3.27 -12.40
CA ILE A 91 -0.32 3.93 -13.08
C ILE A 91 -0.62 5.28 -12.41
N LEU A 92 -0.62 5.33 -11.08
CA LEU A 92 -0.92 6.52 -10.30
C LEU A 92 0.14 7.62 -10.47
N THR A 93 1.43 7.24 -10.43
CA THR A 93 2.53 8.21 -10.42
C THR A 93 3.08 8.57 -11.80
N ASN A 94 2.77 7.79 -12.83
CA ASN A 94 3.28 7.99 -14.18
C ASN A 94 2.16 7.92 -15.22
N PRO A 95 1.35 8.96 -15.37
CA PRO A 95 0.19 8.98 -16.29
C PRO A 95 0.57 8.81 -17.76
N ASN A 96 1.80 9.12 -18.12
CA ASN A 96 2.30 9.01 -19.50
C ASN A 96 2.69 7.58 -19.92
N LEU A 97 2.78 6.63 -18.99
CA LEU A 97 3.03 5.24 -19.31
C LEU A 97 1.89 4.68 -20.19
N LEU A 98 2.25 3.88 -21.20
CA LEU A 98 1.28 3.22 -22.08
C LEU A 98 0.21 2.46 -21.27
N LEU A 99 0.62 1.71 -20.25
CA LEU A 99 -0.27 1.00 -19.36
C LEU A 99 -1.28 1.94 -18.67
N ALA A 100 -0.81 3.07 -18.11
CA ALA A 100 -1.65 4.06 -17.45
C ALA A 100 -2.66 4.67 -18.44
N ARG A 101 -2.22 5.03 -19.64
CA ARG A 101 -3.08 5.60 -20.71
C ARG A 101 -4.17 4.63 -21.14
N ILE A 102 -3.83 3.34 -21.36
CA ILE A 102 -4.81 2.31 -21.76
C ILE A 102 -5.85 2.10 -20.66
N TYR A 103 -5.41 1.94 -19.40
CA TYR A 103 -6.34 1.73 -18.30
C TYR A 103 -7.19 2.97 -18.01
N LYS A 104 -6.62 4.17 -18.10
CA LYS A 104 -7.37 5.42 -17.96
C LYS A 104 -8.46 5.53 -19.00
N ALA A 105 -8.13 5.36 -20.28
CA ALA A 105 -9.11 5.45 -21.36
C ALA A 105 -10.25 4.42 -21.24
N LYS A 106 -9.95 3.22 -20.71
CA LYS A 106 -10.94 2.14 -20.66
C LYS A 106 -11.75 2.10 -19.36
N TYR A 107 -11.17 2.40 -18.20
CA TYR A 107 -11.77 2.11 -16.90
C TYR A 107 -12.05 3.36 -16.05
N PHE A 108 -11.32 4.46 -16.24
CA PHE A 108 -11.50 5.69 -15.45
C PHE A 108 -11.23 6.97 -16.27
N PRO A 109 -11.93 7.18 -17.40
CA PRO A 109 -11.64 8.27 -18.35
C PRO A 109 -11.82 9.67 -17.72
N TYR A 110 -12.75 9.81 -16.77
CA TYR A 110 -13.17 11.09 -16.17
C TYR A 110 -12.79 11.23 -14.68
N SER A 111 -12.19 10.21 -14.11
CA SER A 111 -11.90 10.13 -12.67
C SER A 111 -10.44 9.79 -12.40
N ASP A 112 -10.10 9.62 -11.14
CA ASP A 112 -8.82 9.10 -10.70
C ASP A 112 -8.92 7.60 -10.35
N ILE A 113 -7.84 6.88 -10.50
CA ILE A 113 -7.77 5.43 -10.20
C ILE A 113 -8.22 5.09 -8.77
N LEU A 114 -7.99 6.00 -7.81
CA LEU A 114 -8.32 5.80 -6.40
C LEU A 114 -9.81 5.96 -6.08
N GLY A 115 -10.52 6.80 -6.84
CA GLY A 115 -11.95 7.07 -6.65
C GLY A 115 -12.87 6.21 -7.50
N GLU A 116 -12.33 5.46 -8.47
CA GLU A 116 -13.14 4.73 -9.44
C GLU A 116 -13.71 3.42 -8.87
N LYS A 117 -14.82 2.99 -9.44
CA LYS A 117 -15.43 1.69 -9.19
C LYS A 117 -14.91 0.65 -10.19
N LEU A 118 -15.01 -0.63 -9.85
CA LEU A 118 -14.51 -1.72 -10.69
C LEU A 118 -15.13 -1.75 -12.11
N GLY A 119 -16.36 -1.22 -12.25
CA GLY A 119 -17.10 -1.23 -13.51
C GLY A 119 -17.80 -2.57 -13.80
N CYS A 120 -18.59 -2.62 -14.90
CA CYS A 120 -19.47 -3.76 -15.19
C CYS A 120 -18.77 -4.93 -15.90
N ASN A 121 -17.67 -4.70 -16.62
CA ASN A 121 -16.99 -5.77 -17.37
C ASN A 121 -15.46 -5.61 -17.31
N PRO A 122 -14.86 -5.75 -16.10
CA PRO A 122 -13.44 -5.58 -15.92
C PRO A 122 -12.67 -6.78 -16.48
N SER A 123 -11.54 -6.52 -17.16
CA SER A 123 -10.59 -7.59 -17.47
C SER A 123 -10.01 -8.18 -16.19
N TYR A 124 -9.52 -9.42 -16.25
CA TYR A 124 -8.92 -10.07 -15.09
C TYR A 124 -7.72 -9.29 -14.54
N ALA A 125 -6.89 -8.72 -15.43
CA ALA A 125 -5.77 -7.89 -15.03
C ALA A 125 -6.22 -6.60 -14.31
N TRP A 126 -7.25 -5.91 -14.83
CA TRP A 126 -7.79 -4.72 -14.16
C TRP A 126 -8.39 -5.06 -12.81
N ARG A 127 -9.19 -6.12 -12.73
CA ARG A 127 -9.75 -6.61 -11.44
C ARG A 127 -8.64 -6.88 -10.41
N SER A 128 -7.54 -7.49 -10.86
CA SER A 128 -6.39 -7.80 -10.01
C SER A 128 -5.73 -6.52 -9.47
N ILE A 129 -5.51 -5.52 -10.32
CA ILE A 129 -4.97 -4.23 -9.93
C ILE A 129 -5.94 -3.49 -9.00
N TYR A 130 -7.23 -3.47 -9.34
CA TYR A 130 -8.27 -2.82 -8.55
C TYR A 130 -8.33 -3.36 -7.12
N ASN A 131 -8.29 -4.68 -6.94
CA ASN A 131 -8.27 -5.31 -5.63
C ASN A 131 -7.04 -4.92 -4.78
N SER A 132 -5.94 -4.53 -5.42
CA SER A 132 -4.74 -4.06 -4.72
C SER A 132 -4.82 -2.58 -4.28
N LEU A 133 -5.80 -1.80 -4.75
CA LEU A 133 -5.95 -0.38 -4.43
C LEU A 133 -6.18 -0.12 -2.95
N GLU A 134 -6.79 -1.05 -2.23
CA GLU A 134 -6.97 -0.93 -0.78
C GLU A 134 -5.62 -0.80 -0.05
N VAL A 135 -4.60 -1.54 -0.50
CA VAL A 135 -3.24 -1.44 0.03
C VAL A 135 -2.63 -0.06 -0.28
N ILE A 136 -2.86 0.45 -1.49
CA ILE A 136 -2.43 1.80 -1.87
C ILE A 136 -3.09 2.83 -0.97
N LYS A 137 -4.43 2.82 -0.87
CA LYS A 137 -5.19 3.77 -0.04
C LYS A 137 -4.72 3.81 1.41
N ARG A 138 -4.19 2.70 1.93
CA ARG A 138 -3.59 2.66 3.27
C ARG A 138 -2.16 3.18 3.33
N GLY A 139 -1.40 2.96 2.28
CA GLY A 139 0.03 3.24 2.23
C GLY A 139 0.42 4.61 1.69
N ILE A 140 -0.52 5.45 1.26
CA ILE A 140 -0.25 6.76 0.66
C ILE A 140 -0.71 7.92 1.52
N ARG A 141 -0.02 9.05 1.36
CA ARG A 141 -0.48 10.37 1.75
C ARG A 141 -0.05 11.42 0.74
N TRP A 142 -0.67 12.58 0.79
CA TRP A 142 -0.23 13.74 0.03
C TRP A 142 0.95 14.42 0.71
N ARG A 143 1.90 14.87 -0.09
CA ARG A 143 2.91 15.86 0.27
C ARG A 143 2.43 17.19 -0.27
N VAL A 144 2.28 18.17 0.62
CA VAL A 144 1.84 19.51 0.28
C VAL A 144 2.91 20.23 -0.53
N GLY A 145 2.51 20.73 -1.68
CA GLY A 145 3.26 21.64 -2.50
C GLY A 145 2.56 23.00 -2.55
N ASN A 146 1.67 23.22 -3.54
CA ASN A 146 0.85 24.41 -3.65
C ASN A 146 -0.55 24.25 -3.02
N GLY A 147 -0.92 23.08 -2.55
CA GLY A 147 -2.18 22.77 -1.89
C GLY A 147 -3.42 22.80 -2.77
N LYS A 148 -3.28 22.88 -4.11
CA LYS A 148 -4.41 23.04 -5.04
C LYS A 148 -5.13 21.71 -5.33
N MET A 149 -4.48 20.57 -5.09
CA MET A 149 -5.03 19.24 -5.35
C MET A 149 -5.45 18.48 -4.08
N ILE A 150 -5.25 19.06 -2.91
CA ILE A 150 -5.46 18.38 -1.62
C ILE A 150 -6.71 18.94 -0.94
N HIS A 151 -7.70 18.08 -0.72
CA HIS A 151 -8.86 18.40 0.11
C HIS A 151 -8.50 18.34 1.59
N ILE A 152 -8.76 19.43 2.30
CA ILE A 152 -8.39 19.58 3.72
C ILE A 152 -8.94 18.44 4.57
N TRP A 153 -10.21 18.06 4.37
CA TRP A 153 -10.93 17.11 5.23
C TRP A 153 -10.90 15.67 4.72
N GLU A 154 -10.84 15.48 3.41
CA GLU A 154 -11.00 14.17 2.81
C GLU A 154 -9.67 13.43 2.63
N ASP A 155 -8.61 14.20 2.33
CA ASP A 155 -7.33 13.63 1.98
C ASP A 155 -6.43 13.36 3.20
N LYS A 156 -5.49 12.44 3.01
CA LYS A 156 -4.41 12.16 3.96
C LYS A 156 -3.21 13.03 3.63
N TRP A 157 -2.97 14.08 4.38
CA TRP A 157 -1.86 15.00 4.13
C TRP A 157 -1.08 15.41 5.38
N LEU A 158 -1.64 15.21 6.59
CA LEU A 158 -0.94 15.50 7.83
C LEU A 158 0.17 14.47 8.10
N PRO A 159 1.35 14.88 8.58
CA PRO A 159 2.39 13.98 9.06
C PRO A 159 2.09 13.43 10.46
N SER A 160 0.82 13.08 10.73
CA SER A 160 0.41 12.50 12.02
C SER A 160 0.59 10.99 12.03
N PRO A 161 0.94 10.37 13.18
CA PRO A 161 1.28 8.95 13.20
C PRO A 161 0.09 7.98 13.04
N ILE A 162 -1.16 8.44 13.15
CA ILE A 162 -2.32 7.54 13.23
C ILE A 162 -3.18 7.57 11.97
N THR A 163 -3.75 8.71 11.60
CA THR A 163 -4.72 8.78 10.48
C THR A 163 -4.23 9.56 9.27
N HIS A 164 -3.25 10.44 9.45
CA HIS A 164 -2.79 11.40 8.43
C HIS A 164 -3.90 12.32 7.89
N LYS A 165 -5.07 12.31 8.55
CA LYS A 165 -6.23 13.16 8.26
C LYS A 165 -6.51 14.09 9.44
N ILE A 166 -7.28 15.12 9.18
CA ILE A 166 -7.83 16.00 10.22
C ILE A 166 -8.97 15.26 10.91
N TYR A 167 -9.01 15.31 12.24
CA TYR A 167 -9.96 14.54 13.06
C TYR A 167 -11.32 15.23 13.19
N PHE A 168 -11.31 16.54 13.34
CA PHE A 168 -12.55 17.28 13.60
C PHE A 168 -12.70 18.43 12.63
N PRO A 169 -13.62 18.33 11.66
CA PRO A 169 -14.02 19.51 10.90
C PRO A 169 -14.76 20.45 11.88
N GLN A 170 -14.19 21.62 12.16
CA GLN A 170 -14.96 22.68 12.82
C GLN A 170 -16.03 23.19 11.85
N GLN A 171 -17.27 23.34 12.34
CA GLN A 171 -18.47 23.54 11.55
C GLN A 171 -18.54 24.86 10.73
N ASP A 172 -17.60 25.77 10.89
CA ASP A 172 -17.64 27.12 10.30
C ASP A 172 -16.56 27.42 9.25
N ILE A 173 -15.98 26.40 8.62
CA ILE A 173 -15.11 26.67 7.48
C ILE A 173 -15.99 26.73 6.24
N GLY A 174 -16.42 27.96 5.90
CA GLY A 174 -17.09 28.23 4.63
C GLY A 174 -16.31 27.65 3.44
N ASP A 175 -16.75 27.78 2.23
CA ASP A 175 -16.35 27.27 0.92
C ASP A 175 -14.84 27.08 0.59
N PHE A 176 -13.99 26.69 1.55
CA PHE A 176 -12.55 26.50 1.33
C PHE A 176 -12.11 25.03 1.50
N PRO A 177 -12.43 24.16 0.55
CA PRO A 177 -12.13 22.74 0.68
C PRO A 177 -10.65 22.40 0.51
N MET A 178 -9.85 23.28 -0.12
CA MET A 178 -8.48 23.00 -0.54
C MET A 178 -7.42 23.55 0.41
N VAL A 179 -6.33 22.81 0.57
CA VAL A 179 -5.18 23.21 1.41
C VAL A 179 -4.55 24.52 0.93
N SER A 180 -4.63 24.85 -0.37
CA SER A 180 -4.15 26.13 -0.91
C SER A 180 -4.77 27.34 -0.24
N SER A 181 -6.01 27.25 0.27
CA SER A 181 -6.66 28.33 1.00
C SER A 181 -5.97 28.70 2.31
N LEU A 182 -5.16 27.77 2.86
CA LEU A 182 -4.38 27.92 4.09
C LEU A 182 -2.97 28.45 3.82
N ILE A 183 -2.55 28.53 2.55
CA ILE A 183 -1.24 29.00 2.13
C ILE A 183 -1.34 30.43 1.64
N ASP A 184 -0.41 31.26 2.03
CA ASP A 184 -0.25 32.61 1.49
C ASP A 184 0.72 32.54 0.30
N GLU A 185 0.21 32.83 -0.89
CA GLU A 185 1.00 32.77 -2.14
C GLU A 185 2.09 33.85 -2.20
N GLU A 186 1.90 35.00 -1.52
CA GLU A 186 2.89 36.10 -1.53
C GLU A 186 4.07 35.78 -0.59
N THR A 187 3.74 35.42 0.65
CA THR A 187 4.77 35.11 1.66
C THR A 187 5.27 33.67 1.59
N ARG A 188 4.55 32.80 0.86
CA ARG A 188 4.83 31.35 0.72
C ARG A 188 4.88 30.62 2.05
N ASN A 189 4.09 31.07 2.98
CA ASN A 189 3.95 30.55 4.32
C ASN A 189 2.51 30.16 4.63
N TRP A 190 2.31 29.46 5.72
CA TRP A 190 1.00 29.17 6.24
C TRP A 190 0.33 30.45 6.78
N LYS A 191 -0.96 30.61 6.52
CA LYS A 191 -1.80 31.66 7.13
C LYS A 191 -2.07 31.30 8.58
N VAL A 192 -1.17 31.67 9.48
CA VAL A 192 -1.15 31.25 10.89
C VAL A 192 -2.49 31.51 11.60
N ASP A 193 -3.07 32.70 11.43
CA ASP A 193 -4.33 33.08 12.08
C ASP A 193 -5.49 32.20 11.60
N LYS A 194 -5.52 31.89 10.29
CA LYS A 194 -6.55 31.03 9.70
C LYS A 194 -6.41 29.59 10.20
N VAL A 195 -5.17 29.06 10.24
CA VAL A 195 -4.90 27.71 10.73
C VAL A 195 -5.28 27.60 12.21
N LYS A 196 -4.84 28.52 13.06
CA LYS A 196 -5.17 28.47 14.50
C LYS A 196 -6.66 28.64 14.81
N ARG A 197 -7.41 29.33 13.95
CA ARG A 197 -8.86 29.56 14.13
C ARG A 197 -9.68 28.31 13.81
N HIS A 198 -9.27 27.54 12.80
CA HIS A 198 -10.11 26.48 12.23
C HIS A 198 -9.70 25.06 12.61
N PHE A 199 -8.53 24.86 13.19
CA PHE A 199 -8.02 23.56 13.57
C PHE A 199 -7.75 23.46 15.06
N LEU A 200 -7.82 22.24 15.60
CA LEU A 200 -7.44 21.97 16.99
C LEU A 200 -5.97 22.35 17.23
N PRO A 201 -5.59 22.78 18.44
CA PRO A 201 -4.22 23.26 18.72
C PRO A 201 -3.13 22.31 18.25
N PHE A 202 -3.27 21.00 18.47
CA PHE A 202 -2.29 19.99 18.06
C PHE A 202 -2.25 19.78 16.53
N GLU A 203 -3.40 19.89 15.85
CA GLU A 203 -3.47 19.85 14.39
C GLU A 203 -2.88 21.11 13.76
N ALA A 204 -3.22 22.27 14.32
CA ALA A 204 -2.66 23.54 13.89
C ALA A 204 -1.13 23.56 14.02
N GLU A 205 -0.58 23.08 15.13
CA GLU A 205 0.86 22.95 15.31
C GLU A 205 1.46 21.99 14.27
N THR A 206 0.81 20.85 14.04
CA THR A 206 1.26 19.88 13.02
C THR A 206 1.27 20.50 11.62
N ILE A 207 0.22 21.26 11.25
CA ILE A 207 0.11 21.94 9.96
C ILE A 207 1.23 22.98 9.80
N LEU A 208 1.40 23.84 10.82
CA LEU A 208 2.39 24.93 10.79
C LEU A 208 3.84 24.40 10.74
N ASN A 209 4.07 23.19 11.22
CA ASN A 209 5.37 22.52 11.15
C ASN A 209 5.63 21.83 9.78
N ILE A 210 4.67 21.75 8.87
CA ILE A 210 4.92 21.23 7.51
C ILE A 210 5.72 22.28 6.74
N PRO A 211 6.97 21.96 6.31
CA PRO A 211 7.77 22.89 5.54
C PRO A 211 7.17 23.08 4.14
N LEU A 212 6.91 24.32 3.76
CA LEU A 212 6.55 24.67 2.41
C LEU A 212 7.80 24.99 1.59
N SER A 213 7.84 24.49 0.34
CA SER A 213 8.90 24.83 -0.58
C SER A 213 8.73 26.25 -1.11
N TYR A 214 9.83 26.99 -1.25
CA TYR A 214 9.81 28.34 -1.80
C TYR A 214 9.14 28.44 -3.18
N ASN A 215 9.29 27.43 -4.02
CA ASN A 215 8.72 27.40 -5.36
C ASN A 215 7.27 26.89 -5.42
N LEU A 216 6.67 26.50 -4.29
CA LEU A 216 5.33 25.91 -4.20
C LEU A 216 5.06 24.93 -5.36
N PRO A 217 5.83 23.83 -5.50
CA PRO A 217 5.64 22.85 -6.57
C PRO A 217 4.23 22.24 -6.50
N GLU A 218 3.84 21.50 -7.51
CA GLU A 218 2.60 20.74 -7.48
C GLU A 218 2.59 19.73 -6.32
N ASP A 219 1.39 19.50 -5.78
CA ASP A 219 1.17 18.48 -4.76
C ASP A 219 1.51 17.09 -5.31
N CYS A 220 2.07 16.24 -4.50
CA CYS A 220 2.40 14.89 -4.94
C CYS A 220 2.02 13.81 -3.91
N ILE A 221 1.60 12.67 -4.42
CA ILE A 221 1.33 11.49 -3.59
C ILE A 221 2.65 10.80 -3.26
N ILE A 222 2.85 10.51 -1.97
CA ILE A 222 4.02 9.81 -1.46
C ILE A 222 3.65 8.52 -0.76
N TRP A 223 4.62 7.60 -0.69
CA TRP A 223 4.44 6.30 -0.06
C TRP A 223 4.94 6.32 1.39
N MET A 224 4.05 6.03 2.34
CA MET A 224 4.37 6.05 3.78
C MET A 224 5.06 4.79 4.30
N GLY A 225 5.12 3.73 3.50
CA GLY A 225 5.60 2.41 3.95
C GLY A 225 7.09 2.35 4.29
N ASN A 226 7.85 3.43 4.14
CA ASN A 226 9.24 3.52 4.58
C ASN A 226 9.64 4.96 4.92
N LYS A 227 10.77 5.12 5.61
CA LYS A 227 11.29 6.43 6.06
C LYS A 227 11.72 7.38 4.92
N ARG A 228 11.83 6.91 3.69
CA ARG A 228 12.29 7.69 2.52
C ARG A 228 11.14 8.18 1.66
N ASP A 229 9.89 7.88 2.03
CA ASP A 229 8.68 8.19 1.25
C ASP A 229 8.68 7.60 -0.18
N VAL A 230 9.53 6.58 -0.44
CA VAL A 230 9.69 5.94 -1.74
C VAL A 230 9.01 4.58 -1.73
N PHE A 231 8.23 4.31 -2.78
CA PHE A 231 7.57 3.02 -2.96
C PHE A 231 8.59 1.87 -3.13
N SER A 232 8.35 0.77 -2.44
CA SER A 232 9.01 -0.51 -2.69
C SER A 232 8.03 -1.68 -2.47
N VAL A 233 8.21 -2.78 -3.21
CA VAL A 233 7.41 -3.99 -3.02
C VAL A 233 7.54 -4.54 -1.60
N LYS A 234 8.72 -4.42 -1.00
CA LYS A 234 8.96 -4.83 0.39
C LYS A 234 8.08 -4.04 1.36
N SER A 235 8.00 -2.73 1.22
CA SER A 235 7.15 -1.90 2.09
C SER A 235 5.67 -2.10 1.80
N ALA A 236 5.28 -2.32 0.54
CA ALA A 236 3.92 -2.67 0.17
C ALA A 236 3.50 -4.03 0.77
N TYR A 237 4.41 -5.00 0.82
CA TYR A 237 4.18 -6.27 1.49
C TYR A 237 3.88 -6.11 2.98
N CYS A 238 4.60 -5.23 3.67
CA CYS A 238 4.35 -4.95 5.09
C CYS A 238 2.95 -4.32 5.33
N VAL A 239 2.44 -3.54 4.36
CA VAL A 239 1.08 -2.98 4.44
C VAL A 239 0.01 -4.02 4.06
N ALA A 240 0.31 -4.91 3.10
CA ALA A 240 -0.62 -5.94 2.62
C ALA A 240 -0.81 -7.09 3.61
N LEU A 241 0.25 -7.49 4.33
CA LEU A 241 0.25 -8.65 5.21
C LEU A 241 -0.85 -8.60 6.29
N PRO A 242 -1.04 -7.52 7.05
CA PRO A 242 -2.11 -7.43 8.03
C PRO A 242 -3.53 -7.48 7.42
N LEU A 243 -3.68 -7.11 6.15
CA LEU A 243 -4.97 -7.15 5.45
C LEU A 243 -5.36 -8.60 5.13
N VAL A 244 -4.41 -9.37 4.62
CA VAL A 244 -4.61 -10.80 4.34
C VAL A 244 -4.88 -11.56 5.62
N GLU A 245 -4.10 -11.31 6.67
CA GLU A 245 -4.28 -11.97 7.97
C GLU A 245 -5.64 -11.68 8.62
N LYS A 246 -6.19 -10.48 8.46
CA LYS A 246 -7.53 -10.15 8.96
C LYS A 246 -8.64 -10.84 8.17
N SER A 247 -8.50 -11.00 6.87
CA SER A 247 -9.49 -11.71 6.04
C SER A 247 -9.56 -13.20 6.37
N GLU A 248 -8.44 -13.80 6.77
CA GLU A 248 -8.41 -15.21 7.19
C GLU A 248 -9.11 -15.46 8.55
N VAL A 249 -9.07 -14.50 9.46
CA VAL A 249 -9.70 -14.60 10.79
C VAL A 249 -11.22 -14.37 10.74
N GLY A 250 -11.72 -13.66 9.74
CA GLY A 250 -13.16 -13.37 9.58
C GLY A 250 -13.95 -14.47 8.87
N GLU A 251 -13.29 -15.50 8.34
CA GLU A 251 -13.91 -16.65 7.64
C GLU A 251 -14.05 -17.91 8.54
N CYS A 252 -13.75 -17.82 9.86
CA CYS A 252 -13.91 -18.91 10.84
C CYS A 252 -15.19 -18.81 11.63
#